data_1e6f71c4da982efa6c56523c70971fb5
#
_entry.id   1e6f71c4da982efa6c56523c70971fb5
#
_cell.length_a   1.000
_cell.length_b   1.000
_cell.length_c   1.000
_cell.angle_alpha   90.00
_cell.angle_beta   90.00
_cell.angle_gamma   90.00
#
_symmetry.space_group_name_H-M   'P 1'
#
loop_
_entity.id
_entity.type
_entity.pdbx_description
1 polymer ?
#
loop_
_entity_poly.entity_id
_entity_poly.type
_entity_poly.pdbx_seq_one_letter_code
_entity_poly.pdbx_strand_id
1 'polypeptide(L)'
;MTAYVICEVKIKDHDQYAREVVPVFNATHKEYGGRLLVRTDEPATFAGMPPGGRVVVLEFPDTDTARRWWNSAAVKAAIDRRDVLRINSLVAVEGIVT
;
A
#
# COMPACT_ATOMS: atom_id res chain seq x y z
N MET A 1 8.31 -10.54 -13.88
CA MET A 1 6.99 -11.06 -13.49
C MET A 1 6.24 -10.00 -12.70
N THR A 2 4.99 -9.83 -13.00
CA THR A 2 4.15 -8.87 -12.29
C THR A 2 4.16 -9.17 -10.79
N ALA A 3 4.33 -8.13 -10.00
CA ALA A 3 4.27 -8.23 -8.55
C ALA A 3 3.07 -7.46 -8.02
N TYR A 4 2.50 -7.97 -6.94
CA TYR A 4 1.40 -7.33 -6.24
C TYR A 4 1.85 -6.97 -4.84
N VAL A 5 1.63 -5.72 -4.46
CA VAL A 5 1.86 -5.25 -3.10
C VAL A 5 0.54 -5.29 -2.36
N ILE A 6 0.51 -6.03 -1.26
CA ILE A 6 -0.68 -6.15 -0.43
C ILE A 6 -0.37 -5.47 0.90
N CYS A 7 -1.10 -4.40 1.19
CA CYS A 7 -0.86 -3.56 2.35
C CYS A 7 -2.09 -3.55 3.26
N GLU A 8 -1.84 -3.67 4.56
CA GLU A 8 -2.84 -3.40 5.58
C GLU A 8 -2.36 -2.21 6.38
N VAL A 9 -3.11 -1.11 6.34
CA VAL A 9 -2.71 0.13 7.01
C VAL A 9 -3.79 0.57 7.99
N LYS A 10 -3.39 0.78 9.25
CA LYS A 10 -4.24 1.39 10.27
C LYS A 10 -4.16 2.90 10.13
N ILE A 11 -5.27 3.54 9.78
CA ILE A 11 -5.36 4.98 9.64
C ILE A 11 -5.83 5.55 10.97
N LYS A 12 -4.99 6.38 11.60
CA LYS A 12 -5.29 6.98 12.91
C LYS A 12 -5.94 8.34 12.76
N ASP A 13 -5.56 9.10 11.72
CA ASP A 13 -6.14 10.40 11.39
C ASP A 13 -6.51 10.39 9.91
N HIS A 14 -7.78 10.18 9.62
CA HIS A 14 -8.27 10.02 8.25
C HIS A 14 -8.10 11.29 7.43
N ASP A 15 -8.31 12.47 8.02
CA ASP A 15 -8.18 13.74 7.30
C ASP A 15 -6.74 14.01 6.90
N GLN A 16 -5.80 13.86 7.82
CA GLN A 16 -4.38 14.04 7.51
C GLN A 16 -3.88 12.98 6.54
N TYR A 17 -4.32 11.73 6.71
CA TYR A 17 -3.95 10.66 5.78
C TYR A 17 -4.38 10.99 4.35
N ALA A 18 -5.63 11.41 4.18
CA ALA A 18 -6.17 11.75 2.86
C ALA A 18 -5.44 12.95 2.23
N ARG A 19 -5.05 13.95 3.03
CA ARG A 19 -4.42 15.17 2.52
C ARG A 19 -2.92 15.05 2.32
N GLU A 20 -2.23 14.27 3.15
CA GLU A 20 -0.77 14.29 3.22
C GLU A 20 -0.12 12.98 2.78
N VAL A 21 -0.79 11.85 2.91
CA VAL A 21 -0.23 10.53 2.59
C VAL A 21 -0.73 10.02 1.24
N VAL A 22 -2.04 10.05 1.00
CA VAL A 22 -2.64 9.54 -0.23
C VAL A 22 -2.06 10.19 -1.48
N PRO A 23 -1.88 11.54 -1.56
CA PRO A 23 -1.32 12.15 -2.75
C PRO A 23 0.11 11.69 -3.05
N VAL A 24 0.92 11.43 -2.02
CA VAL A 24 2.28 10.92 -2.20
C VAL A 24 2.25 9.52 -2.78
N PHE A 25 1.39 8.64 -2.27
CA PHE A 25 1.26 7.30 -2.82
C PHE A 25 0.76 7.34 -4.27
N ASN A 26 -0.25 8.16 -4.57
CA ASN A 26 -0.79 8.26 -5.93
C ASN A 26 0.25 8.78 -6.93
N ALA A 27 1.08 9.73 -6.53
CA ALA A 27 2.13 10.25 -7.39
C ALA A 27 3.28 9.25 -7.55
N THR A 28 3.76 8.67 -6.44
CA THR A 28 4.97 7.87 -6.44
C THR A 28 4.77 6.49 -7.07
N HIS A 29 3.64 5.80 -6.84
CA HIS A 29 3.49 4.48 -7.44
C HIS A 29 3.46 4.57 -8.98
N LYS A 30 2.90 5.65 -9.53
CA LYS A 30 2.89 5.87 -10.98
C LYS A 30 4.31 6.04 -11.55
N GLU A 31 5.18 6.73 -10.82
CA GLU A 31 6.57 6.91 -11.25
C GLU A 31 7.30 5.58 -11.41
N TYR A 32 6.93 4.58 -10.62
CA TYR A 32 7.53 3.25 -10.65
C TYR A 32 6.71 2.27 -11.48
N GLY A 33 5.79 2.76 -12.31
CA GLY A 33 4.96 1.89 -13.14
C GLY A 33 3.91 1.11 -12.39
N GLY A 34 3.57 1.56 -11.19
CA GLY A 34 2.58 0.91 -10.35
C GLY A 34 1.16 1.35 -10.68
N ARG A 35 0.21 0.53 -10.25
CA ARG A 35 -1.20 0.77 -10.46
C ARG A 35 -1.99 0.32 -9.24
N LEU A 36 -2.89 1.18 -8.75
CA LEU A 36 -3.78 0.84 -7.66
C LEU A 36 -4.89 -0.08 -8.17
N LEU A 37 -5.04 -1.24 -7.55
CA LEU A 37 -6.07 -2.22 -7.91
C LEU A 37 -7.21 -2.28 -6.91
N VAL A 38 -6.90 -2.19 -5.62
CA VAL A 38 -7.88 -2.32 -4.54
C VAL A 38 -7.56 -1.32 -3.44
N ARG A 39 -8.62 -0.70 -2.92
CA ARG A 39 -8.56 0.11 -1.71
C ARG A 39 -9.91 -0.01 -1.03
N THR A 40 -9.93 -0.61 0.16
CA THR A 40 -11.19 -0.81 0.88
C THR A 40 -10.98 -0.74 2.40
N ASP A 41 -11.92 -0.10 3.08
CA ASP A 41 -12.01 -0.12 4.54
C ASP A 41 -12.91 -1.26 5.03
N GLU A 42 -13.61 -1.94 4.12
CA GLU A 42 -14.63 -2.94 4.46
C GLU A 42 -14.44 -4.24 3.68
N PRO A 43 -13.31 -4.95 3.88
CA PRO A 43 -13.15 -6.24 3.22
C PRO A 43 -14.14 -7.26 3.78
N ALA A 44 -14.66 -8.15 2.93
CA ALA A 44 -15.50 -9.25 3.37
C ALA A 44 -14.61 -10.35 3.95
N THR A 45 -14.80 -10.66 5.23
CA THR A 45 -14.02 -11.69 5.90
C THR A 45 -14.78 -13.00 5.90
N PHE A 46 -14.24 -14.02 5.25
CA PHE A 46 -14.91 -15.32 5.14
C PHE A 46 -14.46 -16.28 6.23
N ALA A 47 -13.25 -16.10 6.75
CA ALA A 47 -12.71 -16.95 7.81
C ALA A 47 -11.57 -16.19 8.51
N GLY A 48 -11.34 -16.53 9.76
CA GLY A 48 -10.23 -15.94 10.53
C GLY A 48 -10.52 -14.54 11.01
N MET A 49 -9.46 -13.85 11.41
CA MET A 49 -9.56 -12.49 11.91
C MET A 49 -9.70 -11.50 10.77
N PRO A 50 -10.59 -10.50 10.88
CA PRO A 50 -10.63 -9.43 9.88
C PRO A 50 -9.34 -8.61 9.91
N PRO A 51 -8.97 -7.99 8.77
CA PRO A 51 -7.84 -7.06 8.75
C PRO A 51 -8.04 -5.92 9.75
N GLY A 52 -6.94 -5.48 10.36
CA GLY A 52 -6.96 -4.41 11.37
C GLY A 52 -6.97 -3.00 10.80
N GLY A 53 -7.18 -2.83 9.49
CA GLY A 53 -7.18 -1.54 8.86
C GLY A 53 -7.59 -1.61 7.39
N ARG A 54 -7.24 -0.55 6.64
CA ARG A 54 -7.53 -0.48 5.21
C ARG A 54 -6.67 -1.47 4.44
N VAL A 55 -7.29 -2.20 3.51
CA VAL A 55 -6.57 -3.11 2.61
C VAL A 55 -6.34 -2.39 1.28
N VAL A 56 -5.09 -2.36 0.85
CA VAL A 56 -4.68 -1.74 -0.42
C VAL A 56 -3.88 -2.75 -1.21
N VAL A 57 -4.19 -2.88 -2.49
CA VAL A 57 -3.43 -3.73 -3.41
C VAL A 57 -2.94 -2.88 -4.56
N LEU A 58 -1.63 -2.94 -4.80
CA LEU A 58 -0.98 -2.27 -5.93
C LEU A 58 -0.33 -3.32 -6.82
N GLU A 59 -0.25 -3.02 -8.11
CA GLU A 59 0.45 -3.84 -9.08
C GLU A 59 1.69 -3.11 -9.55
N PHE A 60 2.82 -3.81 -9.64
CA PHE A 60 4.08 -3.29 -10.18
C PHE A 60 4.62 -4.23 -11.25
N PRO A 61 5.50 -3.73 -12.15
CA PRO A 61 6.09 -4.59 -13.19
C PRO A 61 6.84 -5.79 -12.64
N ASP A 62 7.50 -5.63 -11.48
CA ASP A 62 8.26 -6.69 -10.83
C ASP A 62 8.48 -6.34 -9.35
N THR A 63 8.97 -7.32 -8.59
CA THR A 63 9.22 -7.16 -7.15
C THR A 63 10.31 -6.14 -6.85
N ASP A 64 11.36 -6.09 -7.67
CA ASP A 64 12.45 -5.14 -7.45
C ASP A 64 11.97 -3.69 -7.60
N THR A 65 11.11 -3.42 -8.58
CA THR A 65 10.53 -2.09 -8.77
C THR A 65 9.64 -1.72 -7.59
N ALA A 66 8.82 -2.67 -7.11
CA ALA A 66 7.99 -2.45 -5.92
C ALA A 66 8.85 -2.14 -4.69
N ARG A 67 9.98 -2.84 -4.53
CA ARG A 67 10.91 -2.61 -3.42
C ARG A 67 11.55 -1.22 -3.51
N ARG A 68 11.95 -0.78 -4.71
CA ARG A 68 12.51 0.56 -4.91
C ARG A 68 11.49 1.65 -4.60
N TRP A 69 10.24 1.44 -5.02
CA TRP A 69 9.15 2.35 -4.68
C TRP A 69 8.98 2.47 -3.16
N TRP A 70 8.89 1.32 -2.47
CA TRP A 70 8.73 1.31 -1.01
C TRP A 70 9.88 1.98 -0.29
N ASN A 71 11.11 1.82 -0.79
CA ASN A 71 12.31 2.38 -0.19
C ASN A 71 12.62 3.81 -0.65
N SER A 72 11.80 4.40 -1.50
CA SER A 72 12.01 5.78 -1.95
C SER A 72 11.88 6.77 -0.79
N ALA A 73 12.59 7.88 -0.89
CA ALA A 73 12.58 8.91 0.15
C ALA A 73 11.18 9.49 0.36
N ALA A 74 10.43 9.70 -0.72
CA ALA A 74 9.08 10.27 -0.63
C ALA A 74 8.13 9.34 0.11
N VAL A 75 8.17 8.03 -0.17
CA VAL A 75 7.32 7.05 0.51
C VAL A 75 7.71 6.93 1.98
N LYS A 76 9.02 6.86 2.27
CA LYS A 76 9.49 6.76 3.66
C LYS A 76 9.09 7.97 4.49
N ALA A 77 9.17 9.16 3.92
CA ALA A 77 8.72 10.37 4.61
C ALA A 77 7.21 10.36 4.86
N ALA A 78 6.42 9.87 3.89
CA ALA A 78 4.97 9.83 4.02
C ALA A 78 4.51 8.85 5.11
N ILE A 79 5.19 7.71 5.26
CA ILE A 79 4.79 6.69 6.23
C ILE A 79 5.42 6.88 7.61
N ASP A 80 6.40 7.76 7.75
CA ASP A 80 7.02 8.09 9.04
C ASP A 80 6.16 9.11 9.80
N ARG A 81 4.91 8.75 10.01
CA ARG A 81 3.89 9.60 10.63
C ARG A 81 3.07 8.76 11.62
N ARG A 82 3.66 8.45 12.77
CA ARG A 82 3.05 7.57 13.78
C ARG A 82 1.73 8.10 14.34
N ASP A 83 1.53 9.39 14.30
CA ASP A 83 0.29 10.04 14.69
C ASP A 83 -0.83 9.88 13.65
N VAL A 84 -0.49 9.57 12.40
CA VAL A 84 -1.43 9.52 11.28
C VAL A 84 -1.75 8.09 10.86
N LEU A 85 -0.75 7.21 10.86
CA LEU A 85 -0.92 5.84 10.37
C LEU A 85 0.04 4.85 11.00
N ARG A 86 -0.29 3.57 10.86
CA ARG A 86 0.61 2.46 11.16
C ARG A 86 0.48 1.42 10.07
N ILE A 87 1.61 1.01 9.49
CA ILE A 87 1.62 -0.11 8.55
C ILE A 87 1.59 -1.40 9.37
N ASN A 88 0.48 -2.14 9.30
CA ASN A 88 0.34 -3.43 9.98
C ASN A 88 1.13 -4.50 9.23
N SER A 89 1.02 -4.50 7.91
CA SER A 89 1.80 -5.39 7.05
C SER A 89 1.87 -4.80 5.65
N LEU A 90 2.96 -5.08 4.96
CA LEU A 90 3.11 -4.76 3.55
C LEU A 90 4.00 -5.82 2.94
N VAL A 91 3.45 -6.60 2.04
CA VAL A 91 4.16 -7.70 1.38
C VAL A 91 4.05 -7.56 -0.12
N ALA A 92 5.07 -8.03 -0.83
CA ALA A 92 5.03 -8.14 -2.28
C ALA A 92 5.01 -9.61 -2.66
N VAL A 93 4.12 -9.99 -3.55
CA VAL A 93 3.99 -11.36 -4.04
C VAL A 93 4.02 -11.34 -5.56
N GLU A 94 4.65 -12.35 -6.15
CA GLU A 94 4.68 -12.47 -7.59
C GLU A 94 3.39 -13.12 -8.10
N GLY A 95 2.90 -12.60 -9.23
CA GLY A 95 1.75 -13.22 -9.91
C GLY A 95 2.13 -14.55 -10.55
N ILE A 96 1.12 -15.37 -10.76
CA ILE A 96 1.31 -16.64 -11.50
C ILE A 96 1.27 -16.34 -12.99
N VAL A 97 2.16 -16.97 -13.73
CA VAL A 97 2.08 -16.98 -15.20
C VAL A 97 1.19 -18.14 -15.62
N THR A 98 0.08 -17.82 -16.26
CA THR A 98 -0.89 -18.82 -16.72
C THR A 98 -0.96 -18.89 -18.23
#